data_b7d03f313b1fface567a8bf129d1ad28
#
_entry.id   b7d03f313b1fface567a8bf129d1ad28
#
_cell.length_a   1.000
_cell.length_b   1.000
_cell.length_c   1.000
_cell.angle_alpha   90.00
_cell.angle_beta   90.00
_cell.angle_gamma   90.00
#
_symmetry.space_group_name_H-M   'P 1'
#
loop_
_entity.id
_entity.type
_entity.pdbx_description
1 polymer ?
#
loop_
_entity_poly.entity_id
_entity_poly.type
_entity_poly.pdbx_seq_one_letter_code
_entity_poly.pdbx_strand_id
1 'polypeptide(L)'
;MFRKLLPAVILLSVASMPFFVRAATPFELKSVKIDLPDSDKMFPDGPGSDAINNNCLACHSAGMVLNQPALSKQAWAAEVNKMINNYKAPVAPEDIATIVDYLTGLKGAK
;
A
#
# COMPACT_ATOMS: atom_id res chain seq x y z
N MET A 1 -9.57 72.34 -16.70
CA MET A 1 -8.34 71.58 -16.39
C MET A 1 -8.52 70.50 -15.28
N PHE A 2 -9.58 70.56 -14.47
CA PHE A 2 -9.78 69.63 -13.33
C PHE A 2 -10.40 68.27 -13.68
N ARG A 3 -10.97 68.11 -14.87
CA ARG A 3 -11.75 66.89 -15.22
C ARG A 3 -10.94 65.70 -15.70
N LYS A 4 -9.63 65.90 -16.02
CA LYS A 4 -8.70 64.82 -16.46
C LYS A 4 -7.83 64.26 -15.37
N LEU A 5 -7.79 64.84 -14.19
CA LEU A 5 -6.98 64.36 -13.06
C LEU A 5 -7.71 63.38 -12.14
N LEU A 6 -9.05 63.37 -12.16
CA LEU A 6 -9.84 62.47 -11.31
C LEU A 6 -9.60 60.95 -11.59
N PRO A 7 -9.52 60.49 -12.85
CA PRO A 7 -9.30 59.05 -13.07
C PRO A 7 -7.91 58.57 -12.68
N ALA A 8 -6.89 59.47 -12.71
CA ALA A 8 -5.52 59.13 -12.35
C ALA A 8 -5.36 58.93 -10.82
N VAL A 9 -6.10 59.69 -10.02
CA VAL A 9 -6.09 59.56 -8.55
C VAL A 9 -6.79 58.29 -8.08
N ILE A 10 -7.89 57.89 -8.74
CA ILE A 10 -8.62 56.67 -8.44
C ILE A 10 -7.78 55.42 -8.78
N LEU A 11 -7.03 55.44 -9.89
CA LEU A 11 -6.15 54.34 -10.28
C LEU A 11 -4.96 54.13 -9.33
N LEU A 12 -4.44 55.21 -8.72
CA LEU A 12 -3.34 55.12 -7.76
C LEU A 12 -3.79 54.57 -6.40
N SER A 13 -5.06 54.78 -6.00
CA SER A 13 -5.57 54.34 -4.70
C SER A 13 -5.91 52.83 -4.66
N VAL A 14 -6.12 52.20 -5.80
CA VAL A 14 -6.38 50.75 -5.88
C VAL A 14 -5.09 49.90 -5.75
N ALA A 15 -3.92 50.51 -6.12
CA ALA A 15 -2.64 49.80 -6.09
C ALA A 15 -2.03 49.65 -4.66
N SER A 16 -2.61 50.29 -3.66
CA SER A 16 -2.09 50.29 -2.30
C SER A 16 -2.92 49.45 -1.30
N MET A 17 -3.75 48.54 -1.76
CA MET A 17 -4.40 47.59 -0.87
C MET A 17 -3.36 46.59 -0.31
N PRO A 18 -3.10 46.56 0.99
CA PRO A 18 -2.20 45.59 1.56
C PRO A 18 -2.82 44.20 1.37
N PHE A 19 -2.18 43.34 0.60
CA PHE A 19 -2.47 41.93 0.60
C PHE A 19 -2.10 41.38 1.97
N PHE A 20 -3.09 41.16 2.81
CA PHE A 20 -2.89 40.38 4.04
C PHE A 20 -2.66 38.92 3.66
N VAL A 21 -1.42 38.55 3.44
CA VAL A 21 -1.02 37.15 3.35
C VAL A 21 -1.22 36.56 4.74
N ARG A 22 -2.31 35.83 4.90
CA ARG A 22 -2.56 35.08 6.12
C ARG A 22 -1.55 33.93 6.14
N ALA A 23 -0.54 34.02 6.98
CA ALA A 23 0.36 32.92 7.21
C ALA A 23 -0.45 31.72 7.70
N ALA A 24 -0.29 30.57 7.06
CA ALA A 24 -0.88 29.34 7.53
C ALA A 24 -0.30 29.03 8.92
N THR A 25 -1.15 28.60 9.83
CA THR A 25 -0.68 28.15 11.15
C THR A 25 0.34 27.03 10.95
N PRO A 26 1.48 27.06 11.65
CA PRO A 26 2.47 25.99 11.52
C PRO A 26 1.83 24.64 11.81
N PHE A 27 2.00 23.70 10.87
CA PHE A 27 1.57 22.32 11.08
C PHE A 27 2.57 21.65 12.03
N GLU A 28 2.11 21.32 13.24
CA GLU A 28 2.94 20.67 14.25
C GLU A 28 2.76 19.16 14.16
N LEU A 29 3.84 18.44 13.82
CA LEU A 29 3.87 16.99 13.84
C LEU A 29 4.04 16.49 15.27
N LYS A 30 3.07 15.73 15.75
CA LYS A 30 3.17 15.07 17.07
C LYS A 30 3.41 13.58 16.86
N SER A 31 4.44 13.06 17.51
CA SER A 31 4.64 11.61 17.56
C SER A 31 3.56 10.96 18.41
N VAL A 32 2.91 9.94 17.86
CA VAL A 32 1.95 9.11 18.56
C VAL A 32 2.50 7.70 18.65
N LYS A 33 2.55 7.15 19.86
CA LYS A 33 2.89 5.73 20.04
C LYS A 33 1.64 4.91 19.72
N ILE A 34 1.75 4.06 18.72
CA ILE A 34 0.69 3.13 18.31
C ILE A 34 1.18 1.73 18.62
N ASP A 35 0.43 0.99 19.42
CA ASP A 35 0.66 -0.43 19.59
C ASP A 35 -0.01 -1.14 18.40
N LEU A 36 0.82 -1.71 17.53
CA LEU A 36 0.31 -2.47 16.38
C LEU A 36 -0.21 -3.81 16.88
N PRO A 37 -1.37 -4.26 16.37
CA PRO A 37 -1.85 -5.60 16.68
C PRO A 37 -0.82 -6.64 16.21
N ASP A 38 -0.70 -7.74 16.95
CA ASP A 38 0.08 -8.88 16.51
C ASP A 38 -0.45 -9.34 15.16
N SER A 39 0.42 -9.34 14.14
CA SER A 39 0.08 -9.90 12.84
C SER A 39 0.19 -11.42 12.89
N ASP A 40 -0.53 -12.09 11.99
CA ASP A 40 -0.37 -13.52 11.75
C ASP A 40 1.09 -13.79 11.37
N LYS A 41 1.84 -14.37 12.30
CA LYS A 41 3.28 -14.61 12.11
C LYS A 41 3.54 -15.76 11.15
N MET A 42 2.62 -16.70 11.06
CA MET A 42 2.70 -17.90 10.22
C MET A 42 1.38 -18.17 9.50
N PHE A 43 1.46 -18.93 8.42
CA PHE A 43 0.26 -19.47 7.80
C PHE A 43 -0.38 -20.55 8.71
N PRO A 44 -1.72 -20.71 8.68
CA PRO A 44 -2.40 -21.73 9.47
C PRO A 44 -1.84 -23.14 9.23
N ASP A 45 -1.82 -23.94 10.28
CA ASP A 45 -1.38 -25.32 10.19
C ASP A 45 -2.25 -26.14 9.24
N GLY A 46 -1.61 -27.01 8.49
CA GLY A 46 -2.28 -27.89 7.55
C GLY A 46 -1.30 -28.56 6.56
N PRO A 47 -1.78 -29.45 5.70
CA PRO A 47 -0.94 -30.09 4.69
C PRO A 47 -0.28 -29.04 3.79
N GLY A 48 1.05 -28.95 3.81
CA GLY A 48 1.83 -27.99 3.03
C GLY A 48 2.13 -26.66 3.73
N SER A 49 1.70 -26.46 4.98
CA SER A 49 1.99 -25.24 5.76
C SER A 49 3.49 -24.99 5.91
N ASP A 50 4.31 -26.04 6.09
CA ASP A 50 5.76 -25.88 6.19
C ASP A 50 6.36 -25.34 4.88
N ALA A 51 5.90 -25.85 3.73
CA ALA A 51 6.40 -25.39 2.44
C ALA A 51 6.12 -23.91 2.23
N ILE A 52 4.89 -23.43 2.48
CA ILE A 52 4.56 -22.00 2.32
C ILE A 52 5.27 -21.13 3.35
N ASN A 53 5.35 -21.56 4.61
CA ASN A 53 6.03 -20.81 5.65
C ASN A 53 7.53 -20.65 5.36
N ASN A 54 8.19 -21.70 4.91
CA ASN A 54 9.63 -21.68 4.62
C ASN A 54 9.98 -20.83 3.37
N ASN A 55 9.08 -20.78 2.38
CA ASN A 55 9.38 -20.12 1.12
C ASN A 55 8.80 -18.70 1.01
N CYS A 56 7.70 -18.38 1.70
CA CYS A 56 6.98 -17.13 1.48
C CYS A 56 7.21 -16.07 2.57
N LEU A 57 7.43 -16.47 3.82
CA LEU A 57 7.54 -15.54 4.95
C LEU A 57 8.82 -14.70 4.95
N ALA A 58 9.80 -15.03 4.11
CA ALA A 58 11.01 -14.21 3.95
C ALA A 58 10.70 -12.81 3.37
N CYS A 59 9.63 -12.68 2.59
CA CYS A 59 9.28 -11.44 1.88
C CYS A 59 7.89 -10.93 2.22
N HIS A 60 6.97 -11.79 2.64
CA HIS A 60 5.57 -11.46 2.92
C HIS A 60 5.19 -11.81 4.35
N SER A 61 4.22 -11.09 4.92
CA SER A 61 3.49 -11.59 6.07
C SER A 61 2.43 -12.60 5.61
N ALA A 62 2.11 -13.58 6.45
CA ALA A 62 1.01 -14.50 6.16
C ALA A 62 -0.29 -13.73 5.92
N GLY A 63 -0.59 -12.71 6.74
CA GLY A 63 -1.78 -11.88 6.60
C GLY A 63 -1.91 -11.20 5.23
N MET A 64 -0.80 -10.80 4.61
CA MET A 64 -0.82 -10.20 3.27
C MET A 64 -1.38 -11.18 2.21
N VAL A 65 -1.04 -12.45 2.31
CA VAL A 65 -1.54 -13.49 1.40
C VAL A 65 -2.95 -13.93 1.78
N LEU A 66 -3.23 -14.08 3.07
CA LEU A 66 -4.53 -14.50 3.60
C LEU A 66 -5.66 -13.50 3.30
N ASN A 67 -5.33 -12.22 3.13
CA ASN A 67 -6.29 -11.18 2.77
C ASN A 67 -6.51 -11.04 1.26
N GLN A 68 -5.83 -11.82 0.42
CA GLN A 68 -6.11 -11.85 -1.02
C GLN A 68 -7.50 -12.44 -1.29
N PRO A 69 -8.14 -12.10 -2.43
CA PRO A 69 -9.40 -12.73 -2.83
C PRO A 69 -9.22 -14.23 -3.05
N ALA A 70 -10.32 -14.97 -3.01
CA ALA A 70 -10.32 -16.39 -3.35
C ALA A 70 -9.98 -16.55 -4.84
N LEU A 71 -8.96 -17.34 -5.15
CA LEU A 71 -8.48 -17.56 -6.51
C LEU A 71 -8.61 -19.03 -6.90
N SER A 72 -8.78 -19.30 -8.19
CA SER A 72 -8.71 -20.66 -8.70
C SER A 72 -7.29 -21.23 -8.52
N LYS A 73 -7.17 -22.56 -8.54
CA LYS A 73 -5.86 -23.24 -8.49
C LYS A 73 -4.90 -22.73 -9.57
N GLN A 74 -5.42 -22.50 -10.79
CA GLN A 74 -4.62 -21.96 -11.90
C GLN A 74 -4.14 -20.54 -11.62
N ALA A 75 -4.98 -19.70 -11.03
CA ALA A 75 -4.61 -18.33 -10.66
C ALA A 75 -3.58 -18.32 -9.53
N TRP A 76 -3.72 -19.17 -8.52
CA TRP A 76 -2.70 -19.33 -7.49
C TRP A 76 -1.36 -19.80 -8.06
N ALA A 77 -1.38 -20.77 -9.00
CA ALA A 77 -0.16 -21.21 -9.69
C ALA A 77 0.49 -20.06 -10.47
N ALA A 78 -0.30 -19.22 -11.13
CA ALA A 78 0.21 -18.05 -11.85
C ALA A 78 0.86 -17.03 -10.89
N GLU A 79 0.26 -16.76 -9.71
CA GLU A 79 0.85 -15.87 -8.72
C GLU A 79 2.15 -16.42 -8.14
N VAL A 80 2.22 -17.71 -7.80
CA VAL A 80 3.47 -18.34 -7.34
C VAL A 80 4.56 -18.26 -8.40
N ASN A 81 4.24 -18.57 -9.65
CA ASN A 81 5.19 -18.43 -10.76
C ASN A 81 5.64 -16.98 -10.98
N LYS A 82 4.79 -16.02 -10.79
CA LYS A 82 5.11 -14.60 -10.86
C LYS A 82 6.12 -14.21 -9.75
N MET A 83 5.94 -14.70 -8.51
CA MET A 83 6.92 -14.48 -7.44
C MET A 83 8.30 -15.02 -7.83
N ILE A 84 8.34 -16.23 -8.40
CA ILE A 84 9.59 -16.88 -8.82
C ILE A 84 10.25 -16.13 -9.99
N ASN A 85 9.49 -15.89 -11.05
CA ASN A 85 10.05 -15.41 -12.32
C ASN A 85 10.32 -13.90 -12.31
N ASN A 86 9.42 -13.10 -11.76
CA ASN A 86 9.51 -11.64 -11.79
C ASN A 86 10.25 -11.09 -10.55
N TYR A 87 9.92 -11.62 -9.38
CA TYR A 87 10.47 -11.13 -8.10
C TYR A 87 11.63 -11.96 -7.59
N LYS A 88 12.00 -13.05 -8.30
CA LYS A 88 13.14 -13.92 -7.98
C LYS A 88 13.03 -14.56 -6.58
N ALA A 89 11.81 -14.86 -6.16
CA ALA A 89 11.59 -15.56 -4.90
C ALA A 89 12.31 -16.92 -4.92
N PRO A 90 13.09 -17.25 -3.89
CA PRO A 90 13.89 -18.48 -3.84
C PRO A 90 13.04 -19.68 -3.42
N VAL A 91 11.98 -19.96 -4.17
CA VAL A 91 11.08 -21.10 -3.91
C VAL A 91 11.74 -22.39 -4.41
N ALA A 92 11.83 -23.38 -3.54
CA ALA A 92 12.30 -24.69 -3.92
C ALA A 92 11.36 -25.33 -4.96
N PRO A 93 11.87 -25.84 -6.08
CA PRO A 93 11.04 -26.38 -7.16
C PRO A 93 10.06 -27.48 -6.70
N GLU A 94 10.51 -28.33 -5.76
CA GLU A 94 9.71 -29.39 -5.15
C GLU A 94 8.55 -28.90 -4.31
N ASP A 95 8.63 -27.66 -3.78
CA ASP A 95 7.58 -27.06 -2.93
C ASP A 95 6.49 -26.35 -3.72
N ILE A 96 6.73 -26.03 -5.01
CA ILE A 96 5.80 -25.21 -5.81
C ILE A 96 4.39 -25.81 -5.85
N ALA A 97 4.28 -27.11 -6.15
CA ALA A 97 2.99 -27.78 -6.23
C ALA A 97 2.29 -27.82 -4.85
N THR A 98 3.03 -28.10 -3.80
CA THR A 98 2.55 -28.13 -2.42
C THR A 98 2.02 -26.77 -1.96
N ILE A 99 2.74 -25.67 -2.28
CA ILE A 99 2.32 -24.30 -1.98
C ILE A 99 1.01 -23.96 -2.72
N VAL A 100 0.93 -24.29 -4.01
CA VAL A 100 -0.28 -24.03 -4.81
C VAL A 100 -1.47 -24.81 -4.26
N ASP A 101 -1.27 -26.07 -3.87
CA ASP A 101 -2.33 -26.91 -3.30
C ASP A 101 -2.77 -26.39 -1.93
N TYR A 102 -1.84 -25.98 -1.09
CA TYR A 102 -2.13 -25.34 0.20
C TYR A 102 -2.97 -24.08 0.01
N LEU A 103 -2.54 -23.14 -0.85
CA LEU A 103 -3.28 -21.90 -1.12
C LEU A 103 -4.67 -22.17 -1.71
N THR A 104 -4.79 -23.16 -2.57
CA THR A 104 -6.08 -23.56 -3.15
C THR A 104 -7.00 -24.15 -2.10
N GLY A 105 -6.49 -24.96 -1.18
CA GLY A 105 -7.27 -25.52 -0.08
C GLY A 105 -7.75 -24.46 0.90
N LEU A 106 -6.91 -23.47 1.19
CA LEU A 106 -7.19 -22.44 2.17
C LEU A 106 -8.04 -21.29 1.59
N LYS A 107 -7.77 -20.88 0.37
CA LYS A 107 -8.32 -19.67 -0.29
C LYS A 107 -8.75 -19.94 -1.74
N GLY A 108 -9.13 -21.17 -2.07
CA GLY A 108 -9.61 -21.49 -3.42
C GLY A 108 -11.00 -20.92 -3.71
N ALA A 109 -11.18 -20.40 -4.93
CA ALA A 109 -12.50 -20.07 -5.45
C ALA A 109 -13.28 -21.36 -5.74
N LYS A 110 -14.54 -21.40 -5.30
CA LYS A 110 -15.47 -22.51 -5.57
C LYS A 110 -16.09 -22.35 -6.97
#